data_a07a0ad67f2a01ed9a43800e065609cd
#
_entry.id   a07a0ad67f2a01ed9a43800e065609cd
#
_cell.length_a   1.000
_cell.length_b   1.000
_cell.length_c   1.000
_cell.angle_alpha   90.00
_cell.angle_beta   90.00
_cell.angle_gamma   90.00
#
_symmetry.space_group_name_H-M   'P 1'
#
loop_
_entity.id
_entity.type
_entity.pdbx_description
1 polymer ?
#
loop_
_entity_poly.entity_id
_entity_poly.type
_entity_poly.pdbx_seq_one_letter_code
_entity_poly.pdbx_strand_id
1 'polypeptide(L)'
;MLPDDFATLFTQNGWYLHRANDAPLTQFQVLGERACGTNMVRKAIEKNVDFERTEGFGWKHAVPHMVAIPEGTLIVIAVRNAASWALSMHKRPWHSHPDLQALEFPDFIRAEWRSIVDRPTDFEELHPELAPRVAGAELQYDRHPITGQRFANLFELRNLKQAAYLGMLNRDCNVLVVKAELVQIDQVGFVAWLIEHFDLPLKGLRIKPVAQRLGNRFNRSTHVETPSDLGPKDHAFMMQVLDLEMESALGYDYSLG
;
A
#
# COMPACT_ATOMS: atom_id res chain seq x y z
N MET A 1 -13.28 11.82 6.95
CA MET A 1 -14.54 11.21 6.44
C MET A 1 -14.32 10.93 4.97
N LEU A 2 -14.79 9.79 4.45
CA LEU A 2 -14.71 9.51 3.01
C LEU A 2 -15.77 10.35 2.27
N PRO A 3 -15.53 10.70 0.98
CA PRO A 3 -16.57 11.30 0.13
C PRO A 3 -17.84 10.42 0.06
N ASP A 4 -19.02 11.03 -0.02
CA ASP A 4 -20.31 10.29 0.03
C ASP A 4 -20.48 9.27 -1.10
N ASP A 5 -19.91 9.54 -2.26
CA ASP A 5 -19.95 8.66 -3.43
C ASP A 5 -18.81 7.63 -3.49
N PHE A 6 -17.83 7.72 -2.57
CA PHE A 6 -16.63 6.90 -2.60
C PHE A 6 -16.93 5.40 -2.66
N ALA A 7 -17.70 4.88 -1.69
CA ALA A 7 -17.97 3.45 -1.58
C ALA A 7 -18.70 2.90 -2.83
N THR A 8 -19.64 3.67 -3.37
CA THR A 8 -20.41 3.29 -4.56
C THR A 8 -19.51 3.20 -5.79
N LEU A 9 -18.78 4.27 -6.09
CA LEU A 9 -17.93 4.34 -7.28
C LEU A 9 -16.74 3.38 -7.18
N PHE A 10 -16.13 3.28 -6.00
CA PHE A 10 -15.01 2.38 -5.77
C PHE A 10 -15.40 0.89 -5.92
N THR A 11 -16.59 0.51 -5.44
CA THR A 11 -17.09 -0.86 -5.60
C THR A 11 -17.43 -1.18 -7.06
N GLN A 12 -18.01 -0.23 -7.80
CA GLN A 12 -18.37 -0.41 -9.20
C GLN A 12 -17.15 -0.50 -10.12
N ASN A 13 -16.16 0.38 -9.92
CA ASN A 13 -15.04 0.54 -10.84
C ASN A 13 -13.77 -0.18 -10.41
N GLY A 14 -13.59 -0.41 -9.08
CA GLY A 14 -12.33 -0.87 -8.50
C GLY A 14 -11.28 0.21 -8.32
N TRP A 15 -11.62 1.46 -8.66
CA TRP A 15 -10.86 2.67 -8.36
C TRP A 15 -11.79 3.84 -8.12
N TYR A 16 -11.27 4.83 -7.39
CA TYR A 16 -11.92 6.10 -7.12
C TYR A 16 -10.95 7.24 -7.35
N LEU A 17 -11.37 8.23 -8.12
CA LEU A 17 -10.58 9.43 -8.39
C LEU A 17 -11.20 10.63 -7.70
N HIS A 18 -10.38 11.33 -6.92
CA HIS A 18 -10.64 12.68 -6.40
C HIS A 18 -9.74 13.69 -7.11
N ARG A 19 -10.35 14.64 -7.81
CA ARG A 19 -9.66 15.77 -8.44
C ARG A 19 -9.89 17.02 -7.58
N ALA A 20 -8.83 17.54 -6.99
CA ALA A 20 -8.88 18.79 -6.24
C ALA A 20 -8.73 20.04 -7.15
N ASN A 21 -8.12 19.85 -8.32
CA ASN A 21 -7.86 20.94 -9.29
C ASN A 21 -7.75 20.38 -10.72
N ASP A 22 -7.78 21.26 -11.71
CA ASP A 22 -7.68 20.94 -13.14
C ASP A 22 -6.25 21.10 -13.69
N ALA A 23 -5.24 21.25 -12.83
CA ALA A 23 -3.85 21.39 -13.28
C ALA A 23 -3.41 20.15 -14.06
N PRO A 24 -2.64 20.31 -15.14
CA PRO A 24 -2.04 19.19 -15.85
C PRO A 24 -1.18 18.35 -14.90
N LEU A 25 -1.39 17.03 -14.91
CA LEU A 25 -0.59 16.14 -14.07
C LEU A 25 0.79 15.94 -14.68
N THR A 26 1.84 16.14 -13.89
CA THR A 26 3.25 16.03 -14.31
C THR A 26 3.99 14.92 -13.59
N GLN A 27 3.55 14.58 -12.37
CA GLN A 27 4.23 13.57 -11.55
C GLN A 27 3.24 12.76 -10.71
N PHE A 28 3.69 11.59 -10.27
CA PHE A 28 2.90 10.73 -9.38
C PHE A 28 3.76 10.04 -8.32
N GLN A 29 3.12 9.72 -7.20
CA GLN A 29 3.67 8.79 -6.21
C GLN A 29 2.63 7.75 -5.82
N VAL A 30 3.05 6.48 -5.72
CA VAL A 30 2.20 5.39 -5.25
C VAL A 30 2.44 5.18 -3.76
N LEU A 31 1.38 5.25 -2.97
CA LEU A 31 1.36 4.97 -1.53
C LEU A 31 0.55 3.70 -1.25
N GLY A 32 0.76 3.11 -0.09
CA GLY A 32 0.01 1.95 0.38
C GLY A 32 0.86 1.05 1.26
N GLU A 33 0.26 0.23 2.10
CA GLU A 33 1.00 -0.65 2.99
C GLU A 33 1.85 -1.68 2.21
N ARG A 34 2.91 -2.20 2.83
CA ARG A 34 3.68 -3.32 2.30
C ARG A 34 2.74 -4.44 1.88
N ALA A 35 3.11 -5.16 0.87
CA ALA A 35 2.30 -6.24 0.28
C ALA A 35 0.95 -5.82 -0.36
N CYS A 36 0.59 -4.52 -0.44
CA CYS A 36 -0.60 -4.02 -1.15
C CYS A 36 -0.42 -3.85 -2.67
N GLY A 37 0.66 -4.33 -3.27
CA GLY A 37 0.83 -4.26 -4.72
C GLY A 37 1.35 -2.92 -5.25
N THR A 38 1.80 -2.00 -4.40
CA THR A 38 2.33 -0.67 -4.76
C THR A 38 3.38 -0.72 -5.88
N ASN A 39 4.31 -1.68 -5.85
CA ASN A 39 5.31 -1.84 -6.89
C ASN A 39 4.70 -2.25 -8.24
N MET A 40 3.65 -3.04 -8.25
CA MET A 40 2.96 -3.46 -9.49
C MET A 40 2.22 -2.26 -10.09
N VAL A 41 1.43 -1.53 -9.30
CA VAL A 41 0.73 -0.32 -9.74
C VAL A 41 1.72 0.71 -10.27
N ARG A 42 2.78 1.02 -9.51
CA ARG A 42 3.84 1.92 -9.91
C ARG A 42 4.45 1.54 -11.26
N LYS A 43 4.86 0.28 -11.41
CA LYS A 43 5.50 -0.20 -12.64
C LYS A 43 4.55 -0.26 -13.84
N ALA A 44 3.26 -0.52 -13.63
CA ALA A 44 2.27 -0.45 -14.69
C ALA A 44 2.17 0.98 -15.27
N ILE A 45 2.21 2.00 -14.41
CA ILE A 45 2.23 3.41 -14.83
C ILE A 45 3.58 3.75 -15.48
N GLU A 46 4.71 3.59 -14.79
CA GLU A 46 6.05 3.98 -15.26
C GLU A 46 6.42 3.39 -16.63
N LYS A 47 6.01 2.15 -16.88
CA LYS A 47 6.36 1.43 -18.09
C LYS A 47 5.61 1.94 -19.32
N ASN A 48 4.43 2.51 -19.11
CA ASN A 48 3.48 2.78 -20.17
C ASN A 48 3.15 4.25 -20.38
N VAL A 49 3.30 5.07 -19.35
CA VAL A 49 2.88 6.48 -19.38
C VAL A 49 4.07 7.39 -19.18
N ASP A 50 4.17 8.45 -19.98
CA ASP A 50 5.19 9.49 -19.82
C ASP A 50 4.77 10.44 -18.68
N PHE A 51 4.98 9.95 -17.46
CA PHE A 51 4.52 10.53 -16.20
C PHE A 51 5.63 10.36 -15.18
N GLU A 52 6.15 11.42 -14.62
CA GLU A 52 7.31 11.38 -13.75
C GLU A 52 6.96 10.69 -12.43
N ARG A 53 7.75 9.68 -12.04
CA ARG A 53 7.65 9.08 -10.72
C ARG A 53 8.44 9.90 -9.73
N THR A 54 7.86 10.16 -8.54
CA THR A 54 8.57 10.71 -7.41
C THR A 54 8.43 9.81 -6.17
N GLU A 55 9.38 9.91 -5.24
CA GLU A 55 9.28 9.41 -3.85
C GLU A 55 9.39 10.59 -2.87
N GLY A 56 9.37 11.83 -3.37
CA GLY A 56 9.60 13.05 -2.58
C GLY A 56 8.57 13.35 -1.49
N PHE A 57 7.43 12.66 -1.49
CA PHE A 57 6.37 12.83 -0.49
C PHE A 57 6.47 11.84 0.68
N GLY A 58 7.61 11.19 0.85
CA GLY A 58 7.87 10.26 1.95
C GLY A 58 7.85 8.79 1.52
N TRP A 59 8.27 7.93 2.44
CA TRP A 59 8.29 6.50 2.18
C TRP A 59 6.89 5.97 1.89
N LYS A 60 6.72 5.31 0.78
CA LYS A 60 5.41 4.83 0.26
C LYS A 60 4.59 3.96 1.22
N HIS A 61 5.24 3.38 2.25
CA HIS A 61 4.61 2.54 3.26
C HIS A 61 4.48 3.21 4.63
N ALA A 62 4.88 4.48 4.74
CA ALA A 62 4.67 5.28 5.93
C ALA A 62 3.24 5.84 5.98
N VAL A 63 2.82 6.30 7.15
CA VAL A 63 1.67 7.22 7.26
C VAL A 63 1.98 8.48 6.46
N PRO A 64 1.09 8.94 5.55
CA PRO A 64 1.34 10.11 4.73
C PRO A 64 1.58 11.36 5.57
N HIS A 65 2.80 11.84 5.55
CA HIS A 65 3.22 13.05 6.25
C HIS A 65 4.23 13.82 5.40
N MET A 66 3.75 14.78 4.63
CA MET A 66 4.54 15.55 3.67
C MET A 66 4.40 17.06 3.92
N VAL A 67 5.40 17.81 3.46
CA VAL A 67 5.44 19.28 3.61
C VAL A 67 4.34 19.93 2.82
N ALA A 68 4.20 19.57 1.54
CA ALA A 68 3.20 20.09 0.61
C ALA A 68 3.07 19.13 -0.58
N ILE A 69 1.98 19.24 -1.34
CA ILE A 69 1.74 18.47 -2.55
C ILE A 69 1.47 19.46 -3.68
N PRO A 70 2.34 19.54 -4.71
CA PRO A 70 2.11 20.41 -5.86
C PRO A 70 0.84 20.02 -6.63
N GLU A 71 0.13 20.98 -7.20
CA GLU A 71 -1.14 20.79 -7.93
C GLU A 71 -1.04 19.74 -9.04
N GLY A 72 0.05 19.70 -9.79
CA GLY A 72 0.30 18.73 -10.86
C GLY A 72 0.69 17.32 -10.38
N THR A 73 0.47 16.98 -9.11
CA THR A 73 0.80 15.68 -8.53
C THR A 73 -0.43 14.79 -8.41
N LEU A 74 -0.29 13.53 -8.81
CA LEU A 74 -1.26 12.47 -8.52
C LEU A 74 -0.74 11.54 -7.42
N ILE A 75 -1.43 11.49 -6.29
CA ILE A 75 -1.18 10.48 -5.26
C ILE A 75 -2.02 9.23 -5.58
N VAL A 76 -1.36 8.12 -5.84
CA VAL A 76 -2.02 6.84 -6.12
C VAL A 76 -1.97 5.96 -4.87
N ILE A 77 -3.11 5.56 -4.35
CA ILE A 77 -3.22 4.72 -3.15
C ILE A 77 -3.61 3.30 -3.57
N ALA A 78 -2.71 2.34 -3.34
CA ALA A 78 -2.97 0.95 -3.60
C ALA A 78 -3.52 0.26 -2.35
N VAL A 79 -4.74 -0.31 -2.45
CA VAL A 79 -5.37 -1.08 -1.39
C VAL A 79 -5.49 -2.55 -1.76
N ARG A 80 -5.60 -3.42 -0.77
CA ARG A 80 -5.70 -4.88 -0.95
C ARG A 80 -6.57 -5.49 0.13
N ASN A 81 -7.29 -6.58 -0.20
CA ASN A 81 -8.04 -7.41 0.74
C ASN A 81 -7.19 -7.81 1.96
N ALA A 82 -7.72 -7.63 3.17
CA ALA A 82 -6.96 -7.79 4.41
C ALA A 82 -6.47 -9.22 4.64
N ALA A 83 -7.26 -10.24 4.30
CA ALA A 83 -6.87 -11.64 4.47
C ALA A 83 -5.68 -11.99 3.56
N SER A 84 -5.80 -11.70 2.27
CA SER A 84 -4.73 -11.96 1.30
C SER A 84 -3.49 -11.09 1.55
N TRP A 85 -3.69 -9.89 2.12
CA TRP A 85 -2.61 -9.01 2.55
C TRP A 85 -1.85 -9.58 3.75
N ALA A 86 -2.53 -10.05 4.79
CA ALA A 86 -1.91 -10.63 5.98
C ALA A 86 -1.07 -11.87 5.64
N LEU A 87 -1.59 -12.76 4.79
CA LEU A 87 -0.85 -13.90 4.25
C LEU A 87 0.41 -13.46 3.48
N SER A 88 0.29 -12.40 2.69
CA SER A 88 1.42 -11.86 1.94
C SER A 88 2.46 -11.18 2.84
N MET A 89 2.02 -10.51 3.91
CA MET A 89 2.90 -9.95 4.94
C MET A 89 3.67 -11.05 5.67
N HIS A 90 3.01 -12.12 6.07
CA HIS A 90 3.67 -13.27 6.68
C HIS A 90 4.65 -13.96 5.72
N LYS A 91 4.28 -14.10 4.46
CA LYS A 91 5.14 -14.73 3.44
C LYS A 91 6.41 -13.94 3.18
N ARG A 92 6.37 -12.60 3.30
CA ARG A 92 7.48 -11.68 3.07
C ARG A 92 7.39 -10.50 4.01
N PRO A 93 7.78 -10.71 5.26
CA PRO A 93 7.65 -9.72 6.32
C PRO A 93 8.78 -8.69 6.24
N TRP A 94 8.87 -7.93 5.14
CA TRP A 94 9.83 -6.85 4.97
C TRP A 94 9.78 -5.87 6.13
N HIS A 95 10.94 -5.49 6.62
CA HIS A 95 11.13 -4.58 7.74
C HIS A 95 10.51 -5.06 9.06
N SER A 96 10.07 -6.32 9.20
CA SER A 96 9.69 -6.86 10.49
C SER A 96 10.91 -7.34 11.29
N HIS A 97 10.81 -7.28 12.61
CA HIS A 97 11.86 -7.79 13.50
C HIS A 97 12.06 -9.31 13.29
N PRO A 98 13.30 -9.84 13.38
CA PRO A 98 13.57 -11.27 13.19
C PRO A 98 12.70 -12.20 14.06
N ASP A 99 12.37 -11.79 15.30
CA ASP A 99 11.49 -12.59 16.16
C ASP A 99 10.09 -12.78 15.54
N LEU A 100 9.53 -11.72 14.90
CA LEU A 100 8.25 -11.84 14.19
C LEU A 100 8.37 -12.74 12.97
N GLN A 101 9.51 -12.67 12.27
CA GLN A 101 9.75 -13.50 11.09
C GLN A 101 9.79 -14.99 11.42
N ALA A 102 10.08 -15.37 12.66
CA ALA A 102 10.16 -16.75 13.13
C ALA A 102 8.80 -17.31 13.61
N LEU A 103 7.78 -16.47 13.71
CA LEU A 103 6.46 -16.90 14.19
C LEU A 103 5.67 -17.64 13.12
N GLU A 104 4.89 -18.62 13.54
CA GLU A 104 3.82 -19.21 12.73
C GLU A 104 2.73 -18.16 12.47
N PHE A 105 1.96 -18.31 11.40
CA PHE A 105 1.00 -17.31 10.94
C PHE A 105 0.01 -16.85 12.04
N PRO A 106 -0.60 -17.74 12.84
CA PRO A 106 -1.54 -17.32 13.89
C PRO A 106 -0.90 -16.39 14.94
N ASP A 107 0.34 -16.67 15.32
CA ASP A 107 1.08 -15.87 16.29
C ASP A 107 1.59 -14.57 15.67
N PHE A 108 2.03 -14.62 14.41
CA PHE A 108 2.50 -13.46 13.67
C PHE A 108 1.44 -12.36 13.56
N ILE A 109 0.20 -12.71 13.26
CA ILE A 109 -0.88 -11.71 13.14
C ILE A 109 -1.34 -11.12 14.46
N ARG A 110 -1.05 -11.83 15.60
CA ARG A 110 -1.46 -11.42 16.97
C ARG A 110 -0.36 -10.73 17.75
N ALA A 111 0.89 -10.92 17.36
CA ALA A 111 2.03 -10.35 18.07
C ALA A 111 2.10 -8.83 17.98
N GLU A 112 2.60 -8.19 19.02
CA GLU A 112 2.96 -6.77 18.97
C GLU A 112 3.85 -6.50 17.75
N TRP A 113 3.47 -5.52 16.92
CA TRP A 113 4.19 -5.23 15.70
C TRP A 113 5.54 -4.58 15.99
N ARG A 114 6.61 -5.29 15.71
CA ARG A 114 8.00 -4.84 15.86
C ARG A 114 8.68 -4.81 14.49
N SER A 115 9.28 -3.68 14.16
CA SER A 115 9.93 -3.49 12.86
C SER A 115 11.32 -2.92 12.98
N ILE A 116 12.16 -3.25 12.00
CA ILE A 116 13.53 -2.77 11.86
C ILE A 116 13.80 -2.35 10.42
N VAL A 117 14.82 -1.55 10.21
CA VAL A 117 15.35 -1.25 8.88
C VAL A 117 16.18 -2.44 8.40
N ASP A 118 15.55 -3.40 7.71
CA ASP A 118 16.24 -4.57 7.14
C ASP A 118 16.84 -4.29 5.75
N ARG A 119 16.39 -3.23 5.08
CA ARG A 119 16.84 -2.77 3.77
C ARG A 119 17.05 -1.26 3.77
N PRO A 120 18.23 -0.76 4.13
CA PRO A 120 18.53 0.67 4.09
C PRO A 120 18.31 1.31 2.71
N THR A 121 18.53 0.55 1.62
CA THR A 121 18.34 1.02 0.24
C THR A 121 16.89 1.45 -0.08
N ASP A 122 15.92 1.02 0.70
CA ASP A 122 14.52 1.47 0.54
C ASP A 122 14.32 2.93 0.99
N PHE A 123 15.32 3.52 1.64
CA PHE A 123 15.29 4.89 2.16
C PHE A 123 16.35 5.81 1.53
N GLU A 124 17.21 5.31 0.64
CA GLU A 124 18.30 6.10 0.05
C GLU A 124 17.81 7.29 -0.78
N GLU A 125 16.69 7.15 -1.48
CA GLU A 125 16.11 8.22 -2.28
C GLU A 125 15.58 9.38 -1.39
N LEU A 126 15.05 9.05 -0.21
CA LEU A 126 14.49 10.01 0.75
C LEU A 126 15.53 10.58 1.71
N HIS A 127 16.44 9.73 2.15
CA HIS A 127 17.37 10.02 3.23
C HIS A 127 18.77 9.48 2.90
N PRO A 128 19.44 9.96 1.87
CA PRO A 128 20.70 9.39 1.37
C PRO A 128 21.81 9.34 2.43
N GLU A 129 21.87 10.32 3.32
CA GLU A 129 22.89 10.36 4.38
C GLU A 129 22.53 9.49 5.58
N LEU A 130 21.25 9.30 5.87
CA LEU A 130 20.76 8.56 7.03
C LEU A 130 20.66 7.06 6.74
N ALA A 131 20.20 6.70 5.55
CA ALA A 131 19.91 5.32 5.17
C ALA A 131 21.05 4.33 5.49
N PRO A 132 22.34 4.63 5.19
CA PRO A 132 23.42 3.71 5.48
C PRO A 132 23.68 3.49 7.00
N ARG A 133 23.18 4.40 7.84
CA ARG A 133 23.46 4.41 9.28
C ARG A 133 22.39 3.72 10.12
N VAL A 134 21.24 3.39 9.53
CA VAL A 134 20.07 2.88 10.27
C VAL A 134 19.78 1.40 10.06
N ALA A 135 20.71 0.66 9.44
CA ALA A 135 20.56 -0.78 9.28
C ALA A 135 20.36 -1.47 10.63
N GLY A 136 19.28 -2.26 10.77
CA GLY A 136 18.93 -2.95 12.01
C GLY A 136 18.28 -2.06 13.10
N ALA A 137 18.27 -0.73 12.93
CA ALA A 137 17.57 0.15 13.86
C ALA A 137 16.04 -0.03 13.74
N GLU A 138 15.31 0.31 14.79
CA GLU A 138 13.85 0.26 14.78
C GLU A 138 13.27 1.21 13.73
N LEU A 139 12.36 0.69 12.91
CA LEU A 139 11.69 1.46 11.87
C LEU A 139 10.58 2.34 12.48
N GLN A 140 10.86 3.63 12.62
CA GLN A 140 9.94 4.59 13.24
C GLN A 140 8.65 4.81 12.45
N TYR A 141 8.64 4.56 11.14
CA TYR A 141 7.44 4.62 10.29
C TYR A 141 6.35 3.59 10.64
N ASP A 142 6.67 2.61 11.48
CA ASP A 142 5.73 1.62 11.99
C ASP A 142 5.34 1.87 13.45
N ARG A 143 5.64 3.05 13.98
CA ARG A 143 5.10 3.53 15.25
C ARG A 143 3.81 4.31 15.03
N HIS A 144 2.93 4.28 16.03
CA HIS A 144 1.74 5.13 16.02
C HIS A 144 2.17 6.61 15.98
N PRO A 145 1.76 7.39 14.96
CA PRO A 145 2.37 8.71 14.70
C PRO A 145 2.09 9.77 15.78
N ILE A 146 1.05 9.55 16.60
CA ILE A 146 0.67 10.50 17.66
C ILE A 146 1.21 10.04 19.02
N THR A 147 1.06 8.75 19.36
CA THR A 147 1.43 8.26 20.71
C THR A 147 2.84 7.69 20.78
N GLY A 148 3.48 7.39 19.63
CA GLY A 148 4.77 6.72 19.53
C GLY A 148 4.76 5.24 19.95
N GLN A 149 3.60 4.68 20.30
CA GLN A 149 3.47 3.30 20.73
C GLN A 149 3.59 2.33 19.54
N ARG A 150 3.92 1.07 19.83
CA ARG A 150 3.79 -0.03 18.87
C ARG A 150 2.33 -0.42 18.73
N PHE A 151 2.00 -1.01 17.59
CA PHE A 151 0.69 -1.60 17.38
C PHE A 151 0.61 -2.96 18.07
N ALA A 152 -0.49 -3.24 18.76
CA ALA A 152 -0.66 -4.48 19.51
C ALA A 152 -0.67 -5.72 18.58
N ASN A 153 -0.99 -5.54 17.31
CA ASN A 153 -1.01 -6.61 16.32
C ASN A 153 -0.95 -6.07 14.88
N LEU A 154 -0.88 -7.00 13.91
CA LEU A 154 -0.79 -6.66 12.50
C LEU A 154 -2.00 -5.87 11.95
N PHE A 155 -3.21 -6.17 12.43
CA PHE A 155 -4.43 -5.53 11.91
C PHE A 155 -4.64 -4.12 12.49
N GLU A 156 -4.18 -3.83 13.69
CA GLU A 156 -4.13 -2.45 14.20
C GLU A 156 -3.19 -1.57 13.38
N LEU A 157 -2.01 -2.09 13.01
CA LEU A 157 -1.12 -1.39 12.07
C LEU A 157 -1.85 -1.07 10.75
N ARG A 158 -2.57 -2.06 10.20
CA ARG A 158 -3.34 -1.88 8.98
C ARG A 158 -4.40 -0.80 9.13
N ASN A 159 -5.23 -0.88 10.17
CA ASN A 159 -6.33 0.07 10.38
C ASN A 159 -5.82 1.51 10.37
N LEU A 160 -4.77 1.80 11.16
CA LEU A 160 -4.22 3.15 11.20
C LEU A 160 -3.67 3.59 9.84
N LYS A 161 -2.84 2.77 9.22
CA LYS A 161 -2.22 3.15 7.95
C LYS A 161 -3.24 3.27 6.83
N GLN A 162 -4.21 2.36 6.76
CA GLN A 162 -5.27 2.41 5.77
C GLN A 162 -6.12 3.67 5.94
N ALA A 163 -6.52 4.01 7.18
CA ALA A 163 -7.23 5.25 7.48
C ALA A 163 -6.40 6.49 7.09
N ALA A 164 -5.09 6.47 7.34
CA ALA A 164 -4.20 7.56 6.97
C ALA A 164 -4.05 7.73 5.45
N TYR A 165 -3.98 6.63 4.69
CA TYR A 165 -3.97 6.70 3.22
C TYR A 165 -5.29 7.23 2.68
N LEU A 166 -6.43 6.72 3.14
CA LEU A 166 -7.75 7.21 2.73
C LEU A 166 -7.98 8.66 3.18
N GLY A 167 -7.37 9.07 4.29
CA GLY A 167 -7.35 10.46 4.75
C GLY A 167 -6.73 11.46 3.77
N MET A 168 -6.00 10.99 2.75
CA MET A 168 -5.54 11.83 1.64
C MET A 168 -6.69 12.43 0.84
N LEU A 169 -7.85 11.76 0.78
CA LEU A 169 -9.06 12.25 0.13
C LEU A 169 -9.66 13.51 0.79
N ASN A 170 -9.24 13.84 2.02
CA ASN A 170 -9.64 15.07 2.72
C ASN A 170 -8.62 16.22 2.54
N ARG A 171 -7.61 16.03 1.71
CA ARG A 171 -6.58 17.04 1.45
C ARG A 171 -6.80 17.66 0.09
N ASP A 172 -6.31 18.88 -0.08
CA ASP A 172 -6.34 19.60 -1.35
C ASP A 172 -5.27 19.05 -2.31
N CYS A 173 -5.50 17.84 -2.82
CA CYS A 173 -4.60 17.16 -3.75
C CYS A 173 -5.36 16.14 -4.61
N ASN A 174 -4.80 15.80 -5.77
CA ASN A 174 -5.38 14.79 -6.65
C ASN A 174 -5.03 13.39 -6.12
N VAL A 175 -6.05 12.57 -5.89
CA VAL A 175 -5.91 11.24 -5.30
C VAL A 175 -6.63 10.20 -6.15
N LEU A 176 -5.94 9.11 -6.46
CA LEU A 176 -6.51 7.92 -7.09
C LEU A 176 -6.36 6.73 -6.15
N VAL A 177 -7.46 6.21 -5.63
CA VAL A 177 -7.47 4.96 -4.84
C VAL A 177 -7.75 3.79 -5.77
N VAL A 178 -6.96 2.71 -5.70
CA VAL A 178 -7.11 1.55 -6.59
C VAL A 178 -7.06 0.22 -5.82
N LYS A 179 -7.92 -0.73 -6.21
CA LYS A 179 -7.80 -2.14 -5.79
C LYS A 179 -6.65 -2.81 -6.54
N ALA A 180 -5.62 -3.22 -5.83
CA ALA A 180 -4.46 -3.87 -6.45
C ALA A 180 -4.83 -5.16 -7.18
N GLU A 181 -5.82 -5.91 -6.68
CA GLU A 181 -6.34 -7.13 -7.30
C GLU A 181 -6.88 -6.84 -8.71
N LEU A 182 -7.66 -5.77 -8.88
CA LEU A 182 -8.24 -5.43 -10.18
C LEU A 182 -7.19 -4.93 -11.15
N VAL A 183 -6.26 -4.10 -10.68
CA VAL A 183 -5.11 -3.69 -11.51
C VAL A 183 -4.30 -4.91 -11.94
N GLN A 184 -4.15 -5.92 -11.08
CA GLN A 184 -3.44 -7.16 -11.43
C GLN A 184 -4.19 -7.98 -12.51
N ILE A 185 -5.51 -8.01 -12.47
CA ILE A 185 -6.35 -8.72 -13.44
C ILE A 185 -6.35 -8.01 -14.80
N ASP A 186 -6.50 -6.69 -14.80
CA ASP A 186 -6.57 -5.88 -16.02
C ASP A 186 -5.67 -4.65 -15.96
N GLN A 187 -4.36 -4.85 -16.08
CA GLN A 187 -3.39 -3.76 -16.16
C GLN A 187 -3.55 -2.91 -17.41
N VAL A 188 -4.00 -3.52 -18.51
CA VAL A 188 -4.16 -2.82 -19.78
C VAL A 188 -5.32 -1.85 -19.69
N GLY A 189 -6.47 -2.29 -19.21
CA GLY A 189 -7.65 -1.44 -19.00
C GLY A 189 -7.38 -0.32 -18.00
N PHE A 190 -6.70 -0.60 -16.88
CA PHE A 190 -6.31 0.41 -15.91
C PHE A 190 -5.42 1.51 -16.52
N VAL A 191 -4.38 1.13 -17.26
CA VAL A 191 -3.46 2.09 -17.87
C VAL A 191 -4.14 2.85 -19.01
N ALA A 192 -4.99 2.19 -19.81
CA ALA A 192 -5.77 2.85 -20.86
C ALA A 192 -6.69 3.91 -20.28
N TRP A 193 -7.39 3.57 -19.20
CA TRP A 193 -8.24 4.52 -18.47
C TRP A 193 -7.45 5.72 -17.96
N LEU A 194 -6.25 5.52 -17.35
CA LEU A 194 -5.40 6.62 -16.92
C LEU A 194 -4.99 7.56 -18.06
N ILE A 195 -4.58 6.99 -19.19
CA ILE A 195 -4.16 7.74 -20.38
C ILE A 195 -5.32 8.57 -20.90
N GLU A 196 -6.48 7.97 -21.08
CA GLU A 196 -7.67 8.65 -21.60
C GLU A 196 -8.18 9.72 -20.64
N HIS A 197 -8.25 9.39 -19.35
CA HIS A 197 -8.85 10.26 -18.34
C HIS A 197 -8.01 11.51 -18.04
N PHE A 198 -6.69 11.42 -18.13
CA PHE A 198 -5.76 12.51 -17.81
C PHE A 198 -5.03 13.08 -19.03
N ASP A 199 -5.38 12.64 -20.24
CA ASP A 199 -4.72 13.01 -21.49
C ASP A 199 -3.18 12.84 -21.40
N LEU A 200 -2.75 11.69 -20.86
CA LEU A 200 -1.34 11.39 -20.63
C LEU A 200 -0.72 10.73 -21.87
N PRO A 201 0.53 11.08 -22.23
CA PRO A 201 1.19 10.45 -23.36
C PRO A 201 1.58 9.00 -23.10
N LEU A 202 1.21 8.11 -24.03
CA LEU A 202 1.62 6.71 -24.00
C LEU A 202 3.11 6.58 -24.38
N LYS A 203 3.89 5.86 -23.57
CA LYS A 203 5.26 5.45 -23.91
C LYS A 203 5.24 4.30 -24.92
N GLY A 204 5.50 4.60 -26.17
CA GLY A 204 5.60 3.61 -27.26
C GLY A 204 4.28 3.35 -27.98
N LEU A 205 4.18 2.20 -28.66
CA LEU A 205 3.08 1.92 -29.61
C LEU A 205 1.89 1.18 -28.97
N ARG A 206 2.06 0.59 -27.79
CA ARG A 206 1.02 -0.18 -27.11
C ARG A 206 1.30 -0.28 -25.61
N ILE A 207 0.24 -0.48 -24.83
CA ILE A 207 0.35 -0.77 -23.41
C ILE A 207 0.99 -2.15 -23.20
N LYS A 208 2.00 -2.23 -22.32
CA LYS A 208 2.77 -3.44 -21.99
C LYS A 208 2.54 -3.81 -20.53
N PRO A 209 1.80 -4.88 -20.23
CA PRO A 209 1.60 -5.29 -18.84
C PRO A 209 2.92 -5.66 -18.14
N VAL A 210 2.93 -5.58 -16.84
CA VAL A 210 4.04 -6.03 -15.98
C VAL A 210 3.89 -7.53 -15.78
N ALA A 211 4.62 -8.31 -16.58
CA ALA A 211 4.53 -9.76 -16.57
C ALA A 211 5.39 -10.42 -15.46
N GLN A 212 6.37 -9.71 -14.92
CA GLN A 212 7.29 -10.26 -13.93
C GLN A 212 6.87 -9.86 -12.51
N ARG A 213 7.05 -10.81 -11.59
CA ARG A 213 6.91 -10.52 -10.17
C ARG A 213 7.91 -9.46 -9.76
N LEU A 214 7.42 -8.35 -9.27
CA LEU A 214 8.22 -7.23 -8.80
C LEU A 214 8.60 -7.42 -7.34
N GLY A 215 9.85 -7.24 -7.03
CA GLY A 215 10.41 -7.29 -5.68
C GLY A 215 11.54 -8.31 -5.54
N ASN A 216 12.47 -8.02 -4.65
CA ASN A 216 13.60 -8.89 -4.34
C ASN A 216 13.11 -10.17 -3.65
N ARG A 217 13.95 -11.21 -3.68
CA ARG A 217 13.72 -12.39 -2.83
C ARG A 217 13.85 -11.97 -1.38
N PHE A 218 12.88 -12.33 -0.57
CA PHE A 218 12.99 -12.24 0.87
C PHE A 218 13.65 -13.52 1.37
N ASN A 219 14.82 -13.38 1.97
CA ASN A 219 15.52 -14.50 2.59
C ASN A 219 15.22 -14.46 4.08
N ARG A 220 14.32 -15.33 4.54
CA ARG A 220 14.12 -15.55 5.96
C ARG A 220 15.31 -16.29 6.56
N SER A 221 15.69 -15.92 7.77
CA SER A 221 16.64 -16.67 8.60
C SER A 221 16.04 -18.00 9.09
N THR A 222 14.71 -18.07 9.21
CA THR A 222 13.96 -19.24 9.67
C THR A 222 12.92 -19.61 8.63
N HIS A 223 12.81 -20.88 8.30
CA HIS A 223 11.76 -21.36 7.40
C HIS A 223 10.47 -21.52 8.18
N VAL A 224 9.48 -20.68 7.87
CA VAL A 224 8.13 -20.75 8.39
C VAL A 224 7.17 -20.77 7.21
N GLU A 225 6.27 -21.76 7.18
CA GLU A 225 5.29 -21.90 6.10
C GLU A 225 4.13 -20.90 6.30
N THR A 226 3.75 -20.25 5.21
CA THR A 226 2.54 -19.40 5.19
C THR A 226 1.38 -20.24 4.71
N PRO A 227 0.26 -20.33 5.46
CA PRO A 227 -0.92 -21.07 5.01
C PRO A 227 -1.50 -20.49 3.72
N SER A 228 -2.27 -21.29 2.99
CA SER A 228 -2.98 -20.83 1.78
C SER A 228 -4.10 -19.85 2.11
N ASP A 229 -4.75 -20.06 3.26
CA ASP A 229 -5.94 -19.33 3.69
C ASP A 229 -5.90 -19.05 5.20
N LEU A 230 -6.75 -18.13 5.66
CA LEU A 230 -6.98 -17.94 7.08
C LEU A 230 -7.84 -19.09 7.63
N GLY A 231 -7.33 -19.75 8.67
CA GLY A 231 -8.17 -20.67 9.45
C GLY A 231 -9.29 -19.92 10.20
N PRO A 232 -10.36 -20.65 10.64
CA PRO A 232 -11.52 -19.99 11.28
C PRO A 232 -11.18 -19.12 12.49
N LYS A 233 -10.19 -19.50 13.29
CA LYS A 233 -9.74 -18.70 14.46
C LYS A 233 -9.01 -17.44 14.05
N ASP A 234 -8.24 -17.48 12.96
CA ASP A 234 -7.50 -16.33 12.45
C ASP A 234 -8.42 -15.36 11.73
N HIS A 235 -9.40 -15.89 11.01
CA HIS A 235 -10.46 -15.11 10.41
C HIS A 235 -11.29 -14.39 11.49
N ALA A 236 -11.72 -15.09 12.55
CA ALA A 236 -12.44 -14.49 13.67
C ALA A 236 -11.63 -13.38 14.36
N PHE A 237 -10.33 -13.59 14.56
CA PHE A 237 -9.45 -12.56 15.10
C PHE A 237 -9.33 -11.34 14.17
N MET A 238 -9.15 -11.57 12.88
CA MET A 238 -9.13 -10.52 11.89
C MET A 238 -10.41 -9.68 11.95
N MET A 239 -11.59 -10.32 11.94
CA MET A 239 -12.89 -9.65 12.02
C MET A 239 -13.09 -8.85 13.31
N GLN A 240 -12.52 -9.30 14.41
CA GLN A 240 -12.61 -8.61 15.71
C GLN A 240 -11.80 -7.31 15.73
N VAL A 241 -10.68 -7.26 14.99
CA VAL A 241 -9.72 -6.15 15.06
C VAL A 241 -9.85 -5.17 13.91
N LEU A 242 -10.24 -5.63 12.72
CA LEU A 242 -10.37 -4.77 11.54
C LEU A 242 -11.42 -3.67 11.75
N ASP A 243 -11.14 -2.51 11.19
CA ASP A 243 -12.14 -1.48 10.92
C ASP A 243 -13.02 -1.94 9.76
N LEU A 244 -14.10 -2.66 10.10
CA LEU A 244 -14.99 -3.27 9.10
C LEU A 244 -15.79 -2.23 8.31
N GLU A 245 -16.04 -1.05 8.86
CA GLU A 245 -16.69 0.04 8.14
C GLU A 245 -15.78 0.53 7.01
N MET A 246 -14.53 0.77 7.31
CA MET A 246 -13.52 1.16 6.31
C MET A 246 -13.30 0.07 5.26
N GLU A 247 -13.19 -1.20 5.66
CA GLU A 247 -13.02 -2.32 4.73
C GLU A 247 -14.25 -2.49 3.81
N SER A 248 -15.46 -2.32 4.36
CA SER A 248 -16.71 -2.35 3.60
C SER A 248 -16.78 -1.20 2.58
N ALA A 249 -16.36 0.01 2.97
CA ALA A 249 -16.26 1.14 2.03
C ALA A 249 -15.30 0.86 0.87
N LEU A 250 -14.26 0.05 1.12
CA LEU A 250 -13.36 -0.46 0.08
C LEU A 250 -13.94 -1.66 -0.70
N GLY A 251 -15.21 -2.02 -0.46
CA GLY A 251 -15.90 -3.12 -1.12
C GLY A 251 -15.30 -4.48 -0.80
N TYR A 252 -14.75 -4.65 0.40
CA TYR A 252 -14.33 -5.94 0.93
C TYR A 252 -15.36 -6.45 1.94
N ASP A 253 -15.86 -7.65 1.70
CA ASP A 253 -16.76 -8.37 2.60
C ASP A 253 -16.06 -9.62 3.13
N TYR A 254 -16.01 -9.75 4.44
CA TYR A 254 -15.40 -10.87 5.14
C TYR A 254 -16.43 -11.74 5.88
N SER A 255 -17.73 -11.46 5.72
CA SER A 255 -18.80 -12.19 6.41
C SER A 255 -19.00 -13.63 5.87
N LEU A 256 -18.52 -13.89 4.64
CA LEU A 256 -18.62 -15.17 3.96
C LEU A 256 -17.25 -15.87 3.99
N GLY A 257 -16.82 -16.33 5.14
CA GLY A 257 -15.61 -17.10 5.36
C GLY A 257 -15.90 -18.54 5.75
#